data_0469e9d38112e04a051a168316756b41
#
_entry.id   0469e9d38112e04a051a168316756b41
#
_cell.length_a   1.000
_cell.length_b   1.000
_cell.length_c   1.000
_cell.angle_alpha   90.00
_cell.angle_beta   90.00
_cell.angle_gamma   90.00
#
_symmetry.space_group_name_H-M   'P 1'
#
loop_
_entity.id
_entity.type
_entity.pdbx_description
1 polymer ?
#
loop_
_entity_poly.entity_id
_entity_poly.type
_entity_poly.pdbx_seq_one_letter_code
_entity_poly.pdbx_strand_id
1 'polypeptide(L)'
;MSYEDKIKELKLELPEARDPVGSYVASKQIGKMLFISGQISIAANGELIKGKVGKDLKTEDGYEAAKRCGLNIISQVKKACDNDLSKVKSCVKLTGFVNSTEDFIEQPKVINGASDLIVSVFGDSGMHTRAAVSTNSLPLGVSVEVDAIFELN
;
A
#
# COMPACT_ATOMS: atom_id res chain seq x y z
N MET A 1 19.34 12.08 4.84
CA MET A 1 18.97 10.66 5.09
C MET A 1 18.24 10.12 3.88
N SER A 2 18.68 9.00 3.33
CA SER A 2 17.99 8.36 2.20
C SER A 2 16.67 7.70 2.66
N TYR A 3 15.80 7.40 1.71
CA TYR A 3 14.58 6.65 2.02
C TYR A 3 14.90 5.24 2.53
N GLU A 4 15.95 4.62 2.01
CA GLU A 4 16.44 3.33 2.49
C GLU A 4 16.93 3.41 3.95
N ASP A 5 17.63 4.48 4.32
CA ASP A 5 18.04 4.71 5.71
C ASP A 5 16.83 4.91 6.62
N LYS A 6 15.82 5.61 6.13
CA LYS A 6 14.58 5.81 6.87
C LYS A 6 13.83 4.48 7.10
N ILE A 7 13.79 3.62 6.11
CA ILE A 7 13.21 2.28 6.23
C ILE A 7 13.93 1.47 7.32
N LYS A 8 15.27 1.55 7.35
CA LYS A 8 16.09 0.88 8.38
C LYS A 8 15.84 1.47 9.77
N GLU A 9 15.83 2.81 9.88
CA GLU A 9 15.56 3.51 11.14
C GLU A 9 14.20 3.10 11.72
N LEU A 10 13.19 3.00 10.88
CA LEU A 10 11.84 2.59 11.26
C LEU A 10 11.71 1.07 11.48
N LYS A 11 12.79 0.31 11.27
CA LYS A 11 12.83 -1.16 11.39
C LYS A 11 11.76 -1.85 10.54
N LEU A 12 11.52 -1.30 9.35
CA LEU A 12 10.56 -1.85 8.41
C LEU A 12 11.22 -2.97 7.59
N GLU A 13 10.56 -4.11 7.52
CA GLU A 13 10.96 -5.21 6.66
C GLU A 13 10.10 -5.14 5.38
N LEU A 14 10.74 -4.75 4.27
CA LEU A 14 10.07 -4.76 2.98
C LEU A 14 9.95 -6.21 2.49
N PRO A 15 8.75 -6.65 2.11
CA PRO A 15 8.57 -7.95 1.50
C PRO A 15 9.23 -7.98 0.12
N GLU A 16 9.49 -9.17 -0.40
CA GLU A 16 9.88 -9.33 -1.80
C GLU A 16 8.71 -8.87 -2.69
N ALA A 17 9.02 -8.07 -3.72
CA ALA A 17 8.01 -7.60 -4.67
C ALA A 17 7.46 -8.79 -5.47
N ARG A 18 6.16 -9.05 -5.33
CA ARG A 18 5.47 -10.17 -5.95
C ARG A 18 5.14 -9.88 -7.41
N ASP A 19 5.23 -10.90 -8.25
CA ASP A 19 4.74 -10.82 -9.61
C ASP A 19 3.21 -10.96 -9.63
N PRO A 20 2.53 -10.26 -10.55
CA PRO A 20 1.08 -10.37 -10.66
C PRO A 20 0.67 -11.73 -11.20
N VAL A 21 -0.52 -12.18 -10.77
CA VAL A 21 -1.17 -13.37 -11.29
C VAL A 21 -2.26 -12.91 -12.26
N GLY A 22 -1.96 -12.94 -13.55
CA GLY A 22 -2.90 -12.51 -14.58
C GLY A 22 -2.22 -11.76 -15.74
N SER A 23 -3.04 -11.22 -16.63
CA SER A 23 -2.59 -10.53 -17.84
C SER A 23 -2.37 -9.04 -17.60
N TYR A 24 -1.54 -8.70 -16.61
CA TYR A 24 -1.19 -7.33 -16.28
C TYR A 24 0.20 -7.25 -15.63
N VAL A 25 0.71 -6.05 -15.40
CA VAL A 25 2.01 -5.80 -14.77
C VAL A 25 1.84 -5.19 -13.39
N ALA A 26 2.83 -5.42 -12.52
CA ALA A 26 2.81 -4.87 -11.16
C ALA A 26 3.01 -3.36 -11.14
N SER A 27 3.74 -2.83 -12.11
CA SER A 27 3.97 -1.39 -12.26
C SER A 27 4.09 -1.00 -13.72
N LYS A 28 3.76 0.25 -14.02
CA LYS A 28 3.90 0.82 -15.37
C LYS A 28 4.30 2.28 -15.27
N GLN A 29 5.38 2.63 -15.96
CA GLN A 29 5.86 4.00 -16.02
C GLN A 29 5.43 4.67 -17.33
N ILE A 30 4.87 5.87 -17.23
CA ILE A 30 4.53 6.73 -18.37
C ILE A 30 5.13 8.11 -18.05
N GLY A 31 6.15 8.50 -18.84
CA GLY A 31 6.92 9.69 -18.50
C GLY A 31 7.55 9.55 -17.11
N LYS A 32 7.25 10.47 -16.22
CA LYS A 32 7.72 10.44 -14.82
C LYS A 32 6.70 9.81 -13.87
N MET A 33 5.55 9.38 -14.35
CA MET A 33 4.48 8.79 -13.53
C MET A 33 4.64 7.28 -13.48
N LEU A 34 4.69 6.75 -12.26
CA LEU A 34 4.77 5.32 -11.97
C LEU A 34 3.46 4.86 -11.36
N PHE A 35 2.76 4.00 -12.07
CA PHE A 35 1.51 3.38 -11.62
C PHE A 35 1.80 2.05 -10.97
N ILE A 36 1.31 1.85 -9.76
CA ILE A 36 1.45 0.59 -9.02
C ILE A 36 0.09 -0.09 -8.95
N SER A 37 0.00 -1.32 -9.44
CA SER A 37 -1.20 -2.14 -9.34
C SER A 37 -1.60 -2.40 -7.89
N GLY A 38 -2.88 -2.68 -7.67
CA GLY A 38 -3.43 -2.96 -6.35
C GLY A 38 -2.61 -4.01 -5.59
N GLN A 39 -2.21 -3.66 -4.39
CA GLN A 39 -1.49 -4.53 -3.46
C GLN A 39 -2.44 -4.96 -2.35
N ILE A 40 -2.56 -6.26 -2.13
CA ILE A 40 -3.45 -6.82 -1.12
C ILE A 40 -2.75 -6.92 0.24
N SER A 41 -3.55 -7.09 1.30
CA SER A 41 -3.04 -7.26 2.67
C SER A 41 -2.45 -8.66 2.86
N ILE A 42 -1.21 -8.82 2.43
CA ILE A 42 -0.44 -10.05 2.56
C ILE A 42 0.84 -9.76 3.35
N ALA A 43 1.09 -10.58 4.36
CA ALA A 43 2.29 -10.47 5.17
C ALA A 43 3.54 -10.96 4.42
N ALA A 44 4.73 -10.60 4.90
CA ALA A 44 6.01 -10.98 4.30
C ALA A 44 6.17 -12.51 4.15
N ASN A 45 5.63 -13.28 5.10
CA ASN A 45 5.65 -14.76 5.08
C ASN A 45 4.63 -15.39 4.13
N GLY A 46 3.82 -14.58 3.42
CA GLY A 46 2.81 -15.05 2.50
C GLY A 46 1.42 -15.26 3.11
N GLU A 47 1.24 -15.02 4.40
CA GLU A 47 -0.07 -15.10 5.04
C GLU A 47 -0.97 -13.94 4.62
N LEU A 48 -2.19 -14.29 4.20
CA LEU A 48 -3.21 -13.31 3.86
C LEU A 48 -3.89 -12.79 5.14
N ILE A 49 -4.05 -11.48 5.23
CA ILE A 49 -4.88 -10.86 6.26
C ILE A 49 -6.29 -10.77 5.68
N LYS A 50 -7.15 -11.66 6.15
CA LYS A 50 -8.51 -11.88 5.63
C LYS A 50 -9.57 -11.39 6.61
N GLY A 51 -10.77 -11.20 6.09
CA GLY A 51 -11.98 -10.92 6.86
C GLY A 51 -12.54 -9.55 6.60
N LYS A 52 -13.79 -9.37 7.02
CA LYS A 52 -14.51 -8.10 6.92
C LYS A 52 -14.21 -7.23 8.13
N VAL A 53 -13.77 -6.03 7.88
CA VAL A 53 -13.62 -5.01 8.92
C VAL A 53 -15.02 -4.58 9.38
N GLY A 54 -15.21 -4.56 10.67
CA GLY A 54 -16.52 -4.31 11.30
C GLY A 54 -17.27 -5.59 11.72
N LYS A 55 -16.82 -6.76 11.27
CA LYS A 55 -17.36 -8.06 11.66
C LYS A 55 -16.27 -9.00 12.18
N ASP A 56 -15.39 -9.46 11.28
CA ASP A 56 -14.31 -10.40 11.62
C ASP A 56 -13.11 -9.67 12.24
N LEU A 57 -12.88 -8.43 11.81
CA LEU A 57 -11.76 -7.59 12.21
C LEU A 57 -12.25 -6.25 12.74
N LYS A 58 -11.45 -5.67 13.64
CA LYS A 58 -11.64 -4.30 14.14
C LYS A 58 -10.97 -3.29 13.19
N THR A 59 -11.26 -2.01 13.39
CA THR A 59 -10.61 -0.91 12.66
C THR A 59 -9.09 -0.96 12.77
N GLU A 60 -8.55 -1.28 13.96
CA GLU A 60 -7.12 -1.38 14.22
C GLU A 60 -6.46 -2.52 13.43
N ASP A 61 -7.15 -3.65 13.28
CA ASP A 61 -6.68 -4.77 12.45
C ASP A 61 -6.65 -4.37 10.98
N GLY A 62 -7.65 -3.60 10.54
CA GLY A 62 -7.71 -3.02 9.20
C GLY A 62 -6.55 -2.04 8.95
N TYR A 63 -6.21 -1.22 9.94
CA TYR A 63 -5.05 -0.32 9.87
C TYR A 63 -3.75 -1.11 9.63
N GLU A 64 -3.51 -2.18 10.36
CA GLU A 64 -2.35 -3.05 10.17
C GLU A 64 -2.37 -3.73 8.80
N ALA A 65 -3.53 -4.15 8.32
CA ALA A 65 -3.68 -4.71 6.98
C ALA A 65 -3.32 -3.68 5.90
N ALA A 66 -3.78 -2.44 6.04
CA ALA A 66 -3.44 -1.34 5.12
C ALA A 66 -1.94 -1.03 5.15
N LYS A 67 -1.31 -1.09 6.32
CA LYS A 67 0.14 -0.93 6.45
C LYS A 67 0.88 -2.02 5.65
N ARG A 68 0.42 -3.26 5.68
CA ARG A 68 0.97 -4.35 4.85
C ARG A 68 0.85 -4.04 3.35
N CYS A 69 -0.29 -3.52 2.92
CA CYS A 69 -0.45 -3.05 1.54
C CYS A 69 0.58 -1.97 1.19
N GLY A 70 0.80 -1.02 2.10
CA GLY A 70 1.81 0.04 1.93
C GLY A 70 3.23 -0.50 1.80
N LEU A 71 3.61 -1.49 2.60
CA LEU A 71 4.92 -2.16 2.50
C LEU A 71 5.08 -2.85 1.14
N ASN A 72 4.04 -3.52 0.67
CA ASN A 72 4.04 -4.15 -0.65
C ASN A 72 4.15 -3.10 -1.78
N ILE A 73 3.49 -1.95 -1.64
CA ILE A 73 3.64 -0.82 -2.58
C ILE A 73 5.08 -0.34 -2.62
N ILE A 74 5.71 -0.08 -1.48
CA ILE A 74 7.10 0.38 -1.42
C ILE A 74 8.04 -0.63 -2.09
N SER A 75 7.82 -1.92 -1.87
CA SER A 75 8.59 -2.99 -2.52
C SER A 75 8.46 -2.94 -4.05
N GLN A 76 7.25 -2.73 -4.57
CA GLN A 76 7.03 -2.61 -6.01
C GLN A 76 7.67 -1.33 -6.58
N VAL A 77 7.58 -0.22 -5.88
CA VAL A 77 8.24 1.04 -6.27
C VAL A 77 9.75 0.84 -6.32
N LYS A 78 10.33 0.22 -5.29
CA LYS A 78 11.75 -0.06 -5.22
C LYS A 78 12.22 -0.93 -6.39
N LYS A 79 11.47 -2.00 -6.70
CA LYS A 79 11.75 -2.87 -7.85
C LYS A 79 11.68 -2.08 -9.17
N ALA A 80 10.66 -1.25 -9.36
CA ALA A 80 10.50 -0.43 -10.56
C ALA A 80 11.61 0.62 -10.72
N CYS A 81 12.24 1.03 -9.62
CA CYS A 81 13.34 1.99 -9.57
C CYS A 81 14.72 1.33 -9.56
N ASP A 82 14.85 0.08 -9.99
CA ASP A 82 16.12 -0.66 -9.99
C ASP A 82 16.79 -0.74 -8.61
N ASN A 83 15.97 -0.91 -7.58
CA ASN A 83 16.36 -0.95 -6.16
C ASN A 83 16.93 0.38 -5.61
N ASP A 84 16.62 1.49 -6.24
CA ASP A 84 17.07 2.82 -5.84
C ASP A 84 15.88 3.76 -5.61
N LEU A 85 15.46 3.89 -4.37
CA LEU A 85 14.32 4.76 -4.00
C LEU A 85 14.64 6.25 -4.12
N SER A 86 15.92 6.66 -4.30
CA SER A 86 16.26 8.05 -4.55
C SER A 86 15.66 8.60 -5.85
N LYS A 87 15.23 7.70 -6.74
CA LYS A 87 14.50 8.05 -7.97
C LYS A 87 13.08 8.54 -7.71
N VAL A 88 12.53 8.29 -6.53
CA VAL A 88 11.18 8.74 -6.16
C VAL A 88 11.20 10.23 -5.85
N LYS A 89 10.38 10.99 -6.56
CA LYS A 89 10.16 12.41 -6.28
C LYS A 89 9.02 12.60 -5.26
N SER A 90 7.89 11.94 -5.47
CA SER A 90 6.76 12.03 -4.54
C SER A 90 5.77 10.88 -4.71
N CYS A 91 5.01 10.61 -3.67
CA CYS A 91 3.76 9.85 -3.78
C CYS A 91 2.65 10.81 -4.22
N VAL A 92 1.96 10.48 -5.29
CA VAL A 92 0.92 11.34 -5.88
C VAL A 92 -0.45 10.98 -5.36
N LYS A 93 -0.78 9.69 -5.34
CA LYS A 93 -2.11 9.22 -4.99
C LYS A 93 -2.08 7.80 -4.41
N LEU A 94 -2.92 7.58 -3.41
CA LEU A 94 -3.32 6.24 -2.95
C LEU A 94 -4.84 6.09 -3.13
N THR A 95 -5.27 4.91 -3.58
CA THR A 95 -6.66 4.50 -3.52
C THR A 95 -6.75 3.26 -2.66
N GLY A 96 -7.47 3.37 -1.54
CA GLY A 96 -7.64 2.29 -0.59
C GLY A 96 -9.04 1.69 -0.62
N PHE A 97 -9.10 0.36 -0.63
CA PHE A 97 -10.33 -0.43 -0.64
C PHE A 97 -10.38 -1.29 0.62
N VAL A 98 -11.45 -1.14 1.38
CA VAL A 98 -11.68 -1.90 2.61
C VAL A 98 -12.79 -2.92 2.37
N ASN A 99 -12.49 -4.18 2.59
CA ASN A 99 -13.50 -5.23 2.67
C ASN A 99 -14.19 -5.08 4.03
N SER A 100 -15.39 -4.51 4.06
CA SER A 100 -16.07 -4.17 5.29
C SER A 100 -17.53 -4.58 5.30
N THR A 101 -18.13 -4.50 6.49
CA THR A 101 -19.58 -4.56 6.62
C THR A 101 -20.23 -3.33 5.96
N GLU A 102 -21.50 -3.46 5.66
CA GLU A 102 -22.28 -2.44 4.95
C GLU A 102 -22.38 -1.12 5.71
N ASP A 103 -22.41 -1.19 7.03
CA ASP A 103 -22.54 -0.05 7.94
C ASP A 103 -21.20 0.54 8.42
N PHE A 104 -20.08 -0.02 7.98
CA PHE A 104 -18.76 0.47 8.36
C PHE A 104 -18.48 1.84 7.73
N ILE A 105 -18.06 2.81 8.54
CA ILE A 105 -17.82 4.19 8.10
C ILE A 105 -16.43 4.73 8.44
N GLU A 106 -15.54 3.89 8.95
CA GLU A 106 -14.19 4.30 9.37
C GLU A 106 -13.11 3.95 8.35
N GLN A 107 -13.45 3.90 7.06
CA GLN A 107 -12.50 3.62 5.99
C GLN A 107 -11.24 4.52 6.04
N PRO A 108 -11.35 5.83 6.31
CA PRO A 108 -10.18 6.68 6.46
C PRO A 108 -9.21 6.22 7.53
N LYS A 109 -9.72 5.75 8.67
CA LYS A 109 -8.87 5.25 9.77
C LYS A 109 -8.13 3.97 9.38
N VAL A 110 -8.76 3.10 8.61
CA VAL A 110 -8.13 1.88 8.09
C VAL A 110 -7.02 2.24 7.11
N ILE A 111 -7.32 3.04 6.11
CA ILE A 111 -6.36 3.38 5.04
C ILE A 111 -5.23 4.27 5.56
N ASN A 112 -5.40 4.94 6.68
CA ASN A 112 -4.31 5.63 7.37
C ASN A 112 -3.11 4.70 7.64
N GLY A 113 -3.32 3.40 7.77
CA GLY A 113 -2.22 2.45 7.92
C GLY A 113 -1.23 2.51 6.75
N ALA A 114 -1.72 2.63 5.53
CA ALA A 114 -0.90 2.84 4.34
C ALA A 114 -0.37 4.27 4.25
N SER A 115 -1.23 5.27 4.46
CA SER A 115 -0.84 6.68 4.36
C SER A 115 0.22 7.07 5.38
N ASP A 116 0.07 6.67 6.63
CA ASP A 116 1.04 6.96 7.69
C ASP A 116 2.40 6.33 7.37
N LEU A 117 2.39 5.10 6.85
CA LEU A 117 3.61 4.43 6.42
C LEU A 117 4.32 5.21 5.30
N ILE A 118 3.60 5.57 4.25
CA ILE A 118 4.17 6.32 3.11
C ILE A 118 4.76 7.64 3.59
N VAL A 119 4.05 8.38 4.43
CA VAL A 119 4.55 9.66 4.98
C VAL A 119 5.75 9.43 5.90
N SER A 120 5.74 8.36 6.71
CA SER A 120 6.88 8.06 7.59
C SER A 120 8.16 7.75 6.82
N VAL A 121 8.07 7.12 5.65
CA VAL A 121 9.22 6.78 4.80
C VAL A 121 9.66 7.97 3.95
N PHE A 122 8.72 8.63 3.28
CA PHE A 122 9.02 9.66 2.26
C PHE A 122 8.93 11.10 2.77
N GLY A 123 8.49 11.31 4.02
CA GLY A 123 8.34 12.66 4.57
C GLY A 123 7.35 13.51 3.78
N ASP A 124 7.71 14.76 3.51
CA ASP A 124 6.87 15.68 2.73
C ASP A 124 6.58 15.15 1.31
N SER A 125 7.53 14.42 0.72
CA SER A 125 7.35 13.75 -0.57
C SER A 125 6.33 12.61 -0.51
N GLY A 126 5.98 12.13 0.67
CA GLY A 126 4.95 11.12 0.90
C GLY A 126 3.54 11.68 1.01
N MET A 127 3.37 12.99 1.12
CA MET A 127 2.04 13.61 1.20
C MET A 127 1.33 13.49 -0.14
N HIS A 128 0.18 12.80 -0.13
CA HIS A 128 -0.51 12.33 -1.33
C HIS A 128 -1.99 12.66 -1.30
N THR A 129 -2.64 12.62 -2.45
CA THR A 129 -4.11 12.63 -2.56
C THR A 129 -4.63 11.22 -2.31
N ARG A 130 -5.90 11.11 -1.88
CA ARG A 130 -6.43 9.79 -1.47
C ARG A 130 -7.94 9.67 -1.65
N ALA A 131 -8.37 8.46 -1.99
CA ALA A 131 -9.72 7.98 -1.75
C ALA A 131 -9.64 6.73 -0.86
N ALA A 132 -10.57 6.61 0.09
CA ALA A 132 -10.69 5.46 0.99
C ALA A 132 -12.16 5.04 1.02
N VAL A 133 -12.45 3.88 0.44
CA VAL A 133 -13.82 3.38 0.26
C VAL A 133 -13.91 1.92 0.65
N SER A 134 -15.13 1.44 0.89
CA SER A 134 -15.38 0.02 1.12
C SER A 134 -15.81 -0.68 -0.15
N THR A 135 -15.55 -1.97 -0.20
CA THR A 135 -16.06 -2.90 -1.20
C THR A 135 -16.82 -4.02 -0.51
N ASN A 136 -17.73 -4.66 -1.23
CA ASN A 136 -18.48 -5.80 -0.72
C ASN A 136 -17.58 -7.01 -0.45
N SER A 137 -16.55 -7.18 -1.26
CA SER A 137 -15.54 -8.24 -1.12
C SER A 137 -14.25 -7.84 -1.82
N LEU A 138 -13.15 -8.50 -1.47
CA LEU A 138 -11.86 -8.33 -2.12
C LEU A 138 -11.29 -9.68 -2.55
N PRO A 139 -10.34 -9.69 -3.51
CA PRO A 139 -9.70 -10.92 -3.97
C PRO A 139 -9.18 -11.75 -2.80
N LEU A 140 -9.35 -13.05 -2.86
CA LEU A 140 -8.89 -14.02 -1.86
C LEU A 140 -9.47 -13.79 -0.44
N GLY A 141 -10.48 -12.94 -0.31
CA GLY A 141 -11.07 -12.61 0.99
C GLY A 141 -10.21 -11.68 1.84
N VAL A 142 -9.21 -11.01 1.29
CA VAL A 142 -8.37 -10.08 2.03
C VAL A 142 -9.19 -8.89 2.56
N SER A 143 -8.69 -8.27 3.61
CA SER A 143 -9.39 -7.18 4.28
C SER A 143 -9.13 -5.80 3.66
N VAL A 144 -7.97 -5.61 3.02
CA VAL A 144 -7.59 -4.32 2.42
C VAL A 144 -6.83 -4.53 1.11
N GLU A 145 -7.05 -3.62 0.18
CA GLU A 145 -6.24 -3.48 -1.04
C GLU A 145 -5.97 -2.00 -1.28
N VAL A 146 -4.76 -1.68 -1.71
CA VAL A 146 -4.35 -0.29 -2.01
C VAL A 146 -3.57 -0.25 -3.30
N ASP A 147 -3.91 0.67 -4.20
CA ASP A 147 -3.09 1.02 -5.36
C ASP A 147 -2.43 2.39 -5.17
N ALA A 148 -1.46 2.71 -6.03
CA ALA A 148 -0.69 3.93 -5.87
C ALA A 148 -0.22 4.51 -7.21
N ILE A 149 0.02 5.82 -7.19
CA ILE A 149 0.70 6.54 -8.26
C ILE A 149 1.84 7.34 -7.60
N PHE A 150 3.04 7.18 -8.15
CA PHE A 150 4.24 7.93 -7.74
C PHE A 150 4.75 8.80 -8.89
N GLU A 151 5.43 9.88 -8.56
CA GLU A 151 6.21 10.67 -9.51
C GLU A 151 7.69 10.36 -9.30
N LEU A 152 8.41 10.13 -10.39
CA LEU A 152 9.86 9.91 -10.40
C LEU A 152 10.60 11.18 -10.83
N ASN A 153 11.87 11.27 -10.45
CA ASN A 153 12.74 12.39 -10.84
C ASN A 153 13.02 12.44 -12.34
#